data_96689cf5fda06d839b8be9ec3bdfdbe2
#
_entry.id   96689cf5fda06d839b8be9ec3bdfdbe2
#
_cell.length_a   1.000
_cell.length_b   1.000
_cell.length_c   1.000
_cell.angle_alpha   90.00
_cell.angle_beta   90.00
_cell.angle_gamma   90.00
#
_symmetry.space_group_name_H-M   'P 1'
#
loop_
_entity.id
_entity.type
_entity.pdbx_description
1 polymer ?
#
loop_
_entity_poly.entity_id
_entity_poly.type
_entity_poly.pdbx_seq_one_letter_code
_entity_poly.pdbx_strand_id
1 'polypeptide(L)'
;LGQQLRLTAYLSVPAIMAQISSIAMQYIDASMVGSLGANAAASIGLVSTTTWLFWGVCAAAATGFSVQVAHRIGAGDFVEAKKILRQAVTATLVFSSLLAVGGICISGMLPLWLGGDEAIWNDSSLYFRIFALFLPALQLNFLAGGMLRCSGNMRVPAMLNIMMCLLDVVFNFFLIFPTRHVEWFGVVFTAPGAGLGVKGAILGTVLAELVTAGGMMWYLCRRSPMLKFVGERGSFLPKRETLRKSFRISLPMGFEHMAICGAQIATTVVVAPLGIVAIAANSFAIIAESLCYMPGYGISEAATTLVGQSLGANRIRLLRRFANITVWSGMLIMGVMGALMYVAAPQIIGVMTPVEEIRTLGIEILRIEAFAEPMFAASIVAYGVFVGVGNTFVPSLMNFGSIWGVRLTLAAWLAPTMGLRGVWLAMCIELCFRGVIFLARLWSGNWIYKL
;
A
#
# COMPACT_ATOMS: atom_id res chain seq x y z
N LEU A 1 -12.00 28.68 0.48
CA LEU A 1 -12.14 27.40 1.16
C LEU A 1 -12.93 26.39 0.29
N GLY A 2 -14.10 26.77 -0.21
CA GLY A 2 -14.95 25.86 -1.00
C GLY A 2 -14.27 25.29 -2.26
N GLN A 3 -13.51 26.08 -3.00
CA GLN A 3 -12.75 25.61 -4.15
C GLN A 3 -11.63 24.63 -3.77
N GLN A 4 -10.98 24.87 -2.65
CA GLN A 4 -9.92 24.02 -2.12
C GLN A 4 -10.48 22.65 -1.65
N LEU A 5 -11.63 22.66 -0.98
CA LEU A 5 -12.35 21.44 -0.61
C LEU A 5 -12.79 20.64 -1.84
N ARG A 6 -13.31 21.32 -2.86
CA ARG A 6 -13.72 20.68 -4.11
C ARG A 6 -12.53 20.04 -4.84
N LEU A 7 -11.39 20.71 -4.88
CA LEU A 7 -10.17 20.17 -5.49
C LEU A 7 -9.65 18.96 -4.70
N THR A 8 -9.63 19.04 -3.38
CA THR A 8 -9.24 17.94 -2.51
C THR A 8 -10.14 16.72 -2.73
N ALA A 9 -11.45 16.90 -2.80
CA ALA A 9 -12.40 15.83 -3.08
C ALA A 9 -12.20 15.24 -4.49
N TYR A 10 -11.98 16.09 -5.48
CA TYR A 10 -11.74 15.68 -6.87
C TYR A 10 -10.51 14.78 -7.02
N LEU A 11 -9.45 15.05 -6.27
CA LEU A 11 -8.23 14.24 -6.26
C LEU A 11 -8.35 13.01 -5.35
N SER A 12 -9.05 13.13 -4.22
CA SER A 12 -9.14 12.06 -3.22
C SER A 12 -10.07 10.92 -3.64
N VAL A 13 -11.21 11.22 -4.27
CA VAL A 13 -12.23 10.20 -4.60
C VAL A 13 -11.68 9.10 -5.54
N PRO A 14 -11.01 9.41 -6.67
CA PRO A 14 -10.42 8.37 -7.50
C PRO A 14 -9.38 7.52 -6.75
N ALA A 15 -8.53 8.14 -5.94
CA ALA A 15 -7.51 7.46 -5.16
C ALA A 15 -8.14 6.51 -4.12
N ILE A 16 -9.20 6.92 -3.44
CA ILE A 16 -9.96 6.07 -2.50
C ILE A 16 -10.57 4.88 -3.23
N MET A 17 -11.18 5.09 -4.39
CA MET A 17 -11.78 4.01 -5.19
C MET A 17 -10.72 2.99 -5.63
N ALA A 18 -9.53 3.43 -6.03
CA ALA A 18 -8.43 2.56 -6.39
C ALA A 18 -7.96 1.71 -5.19
N GLN A 19 -7.84 2.30 -4.02
CA GLN A 19 -7.45 1.59 -2.79
C GLN A 19 -8.48 0.54 -2.37
N ILE A 20 -9.76 0.86 -2.42
CA ILE A 20 -10.85 -0.08 -2.12
C ILE A 20 -10.86 -1.25 -3.12
N SER A 21 -10.68 -0.97 -4.41
CA SER A 21 -10.60 -2.01 -5.46
C SER A 21 -9.41 -2.94 -5.23
N SER A 22 -8.28 -2.42 -4.79
CA SER A 22 -7.09 -3.21 -4.47
C SER A 22 -7.35 -4.21 -3.33
N ILE A 23 -8.06 -3.79 -2.29
CA ILE A 23 -8.46 -4.69 -1.19
C ILE A 23 -9.44 -5.76 -1.67
N ALA A 24 -10.43 -5.41 -2.49
CA ALA A 24 -11.37 -6.37 -3.06
C ALA A 24 -10.64 -7.42 -3.92
N MET A 25 -9.66 -7.01 -4.72
CA MET A 25 -8.81 -7.91 -5.49
C MET A 25 -8.06 -8.90 -4.59
N GLN A 26 -7.41 -8.42 -3.54
CA GLN A 26 -6.69 -9.28 -2.59
C GLN A 26 -7.60 -10.32 -1.95
N TYR A 27 -8.82 -9.95 -1.64
CA TYR A 27 -9.84 -10.87 -1.11
C TYR A 27 -10.22 -11.96 -2.08
N ILE A 28 -10.48 -11.60 -3.33
CA ILE A 28 -10.86 -12.55 -4.38
C ILE A 28 -9.70 -13.51 -4.66
N ASP A 29 -8.47 -13.01 -4.72
CA ASP A 29 -7.28 -13.83 -4.91
C ASP A 29 -7.08 -14.83 -3.78
N ALA A 30 -7.21 -14.38 -2.54
CA ALA A 30 -7.11 -15.25 -1.37
C ALA A 30 -8.19 -16.34 -1.38
N SER A 31 -9.42 -16.01 -1.81
CA SER A 31 -10.51 -16.96 -1.96
C SER A 31 -10.22 -18.01 -3.05
N MET A 32 -9.72 -17.57 -4.21
CA MET A 32 -9.36 -18.48 -5.31
C MET A 32 -8.24 -19.45 -4.90
N VAL A 33 -7.19 -18.94 -4.28
CA VAL A 33 -6.08 -19.76 -3.80
C VAL A 33 -6.50 -20.69 -2.67
N GLY A 34 -7.33 -20.20 -1.75
CA GLY A 34 -7.88 -21.01 -0.67
C GLY A 34 -8.69 -22.20 -1.15
N SER A 35 -9.36 -22.11 -2.30
CA SER A 35 -10.08 -23.21 -2.91
C SER A 35 -9.19 -24.33 -3.45
N LEU A 36 -7.89 -24.06 -3.66
CA LEU A 36 -6.91 -25.08 -4.07
C LEU A 36 -6.44 -25.98 -2.93
N GLY A 37 -6.70 -25.59 -1.70
CA GLY A 37 -6.34 -26.33 -0.50
C GLY A 37 -5.39 -25.60 0.43
N ALA A 38 -5.15 -26.20 1.61
CA ALA A 38 -4.33 -25.60 2.67
C ALA A 38 -2.88 -25.40 2.26
N ASN A 39 -2.28 -26.33 1.50
CA ASN A 39 -0.88 -26.23 1.07
C ASN A 39 -0.66 -25.06 0.11
N ALA A 40 -1.57 -24.82 -0.81
CA ALA A 40 -1.50 -23.68 -1.74
C ALA A 40 -1.58 -22.35 -0.98
N ALA A 41 -2.55 -22.20 -0.09
CA ALA A 41 -2.68 -21.01 0.75
C ALA A 41 -1.46 -20.80 1.65
N ALA A 42 -0.93 -21.85 2.25
CA ALA A 42 0.25 -21.80 3.10
C ALA A 42 1.52 -21.42 2.32
N SER A 43 1.68 -21.90 1.09
CA SER A 43 2.85 -21.57 0.25
C SER A 43 2.90 -20.09 -0.13
N ILE A 44 1.77 -19.48 -0.43
CA ILE A 44 1.69 -18.04 -0.71
C ILE A 44 1.86 -17.23 0.58
N GLY A 45 1.18 -17.65 1.65
CA GLY A 45 1.26 -16.99 2.95
C GLY A 45 2.66 -16.94 3.52
N LEU A 46 3.47 -17.98 3.31
CA LEU A 46 4.84 -18.06 3.80
C LEU A 46 5.72 -16.91 3.28
N VAL A 47 5.61 -16.59 2.00
CA VAL A 47 6.42 -15.55 1.34
C VAL A 47 5.74 -14.19 1.28
N SER A 48 4.52 -14.05 1.79
CA SER A 48 3.72 -12.83 1.67
C SER A 48 4.40 -11.62 2.31
N THR A 49 4.99 -11.76 3.49
CA THR A 49 5.70 -10.66 4.17
C THR A 49 6.89 -10.18 3.35
N THR A 50 7.63 -11.11 2.74
CA THR A 50 8.77 -10.77 1.88
C THR A 50 8.33 -10.07 0.60
N THR A 51 7.24 -10.53 -0.04
CA THR A 51 6.67 -9.84 -1.20
C THR A 51 6.18 -8.44 -0.84
N TRP A 52 5.58 -8.27 0.31
CA TRP A 52 5.18 -6.95 0.83
C TRP A 52 6.36 -6.03 1.06
N LEU A 53 7.46 -6.56 1.58
CA LEU A 53 8.69 -5.79 1.77
C LEU A 53 9.24 -5.26 0.45
N PHE A 54 9.38 -6.12 -0.55
CA PHE A 54 9.83 -5.72 -1.88
C PHE A 54 8.89 -4.71 -2.55
N TRP A 55 7.59 -4.93 -2.40
CA TRP A 55 6.56 -4.01 -2.89
C TRP A 55 6.71 -2.60 -2.30
N GLY A 56 6.87 -2.50 -0.99
CA GLY A 56 7.05 -1.23 -0.30
C GLY A 56 8.36 -0.52 -0.63
N VAL A 57 9.45 -1.27 -0.80
CA VAL A 57 10.75 -0.71 -1.21
C VAL A 57 10.68 -0.12 -2.62
N CYS A 58 10.01 -0.80 -3.56
CA CYS A 58 9.77 -0.27 -4.90
C CYS A 58 8.89 0.99 -4.87
N ALA A 59 7.84 1.00 -4.08
CA ALA A 59 6.98 2.18 -3.91
C ALA A 59 7.76 3.37 -3.34
N ALA A 60 8.61 3.15 -2.35
CA ALA A 60 9.47 4.19 -1.77
C ALA A 60 10.45 4.76 -2.81
N ALA A 61 11.08 3.90 -3.60
CA ALA A 61 11.98 4.32 -4.68
C ALA A 61 11.28 5.22 -5.71
N ALA A 62 10.07 4.87 -6.09
CA ALA A 62 9.26 5.69 -7.01
C ALA A 62 8.89 7.05 -6.39
N THR A 63 8.52 7.07 -5.12
CA THR A 63 8.11 8.29 -4.41
C THR A 63 9.23 9.34 -4.36
N GLY A 64 10.46 8.92 -4.20
CA GLY A 64 11.62 9.82 -4.17
C GLY A 64 11.74 10.69 -5.44
N PHE A 65 11.38 10.16 -6.58
CA PHE A 65 11.35 10.92 -7.84
C PHE A 65 10.04 11.66 -8.06
N SER A 66 8.91 11.06 -7.70
CA SER A 66 7.58 11.64 -7.90
C SER A 66 7.41 12.96 -7.14
N VAL A 67 7.92 13.04 -5.93
CA VAL A 67 7.88 14.27 -5.11
C VAL A 67 8.68 15.39 -5.75
N GLN A 68 9.85 15.09 -6.30
CA GLN A 68 10.65 16.08 -7.03
C GLN A 68 9.90 16.62 -8.26
N VAL A 69 9.21 15.75 -9.00
CA VAL A 69 8.37 16.15 -10.14
C VAL A 69 7.21 17.02 -9.68
N ALA A 70 6.55 16.69 -8.55
CA ALA A 70 5.48 17.53 -8.01
C ALA A 70 5.97 18.96 -7.70
N HIS A 71 7.15 19.10 -7.12
CA HIS A 71 7.74 20.41 -6.85
C HIS A 71 8.03 21.19 -8.13
N ARG A 72 8.55 20.54 -9.17
CA ARG A 72 8.82 21.19 -10.47
C ARG A 72 7.56 21.59 -11.21
N ILE A 73 6.54 20.76 -11.18
CA ILE A 73 5.22 21.10 -11.76
C ILE A 73 4.58 22.28 -11.05
N GLY A 74 4.65 22.31 -9.71
CA GLY A 74 4.18 23.44 -8.92
C GLY A 74 4.90 24.75 -9.25
N ALA A 75 6.19 24.68 -9.55
CA ALA A 75 7.00 25.83 -9.99
C ALA A 75 6.76 26.25 -11.46
N GLY A 76 5.98 25.46 -12.20
CA GLY A 76 5.76 25.72 -13.64
C GLY A 76 6.92 25.29 -14.53
N ASP A 77 7.92 24.62 -13.99
CA ASP A 77 9.09 24.14 -14.73
C ASP A 77 8.89 22.72 -15.26
N PHE A 78 8.10 22.62 -16.33
CA PHE A 78 7.79 21.34 -16.95
C PHE A 78 8.97 20.69 -17.67
N VAL A 79 9.92 21.49 -18.14
CA VAL A 79 11.14 20.98 -18.78
C VAL A 79 11.98 20.19 -17.80
N GLU A 80 12.21 20.74 -16.61
CA GLU A 80 12.95 20.04 -15.54
C GLU A 80 12.18 18.83 -14.99
N ALA A 81 10.85 18.93 -14.91
CA ALA A 81 10.00 17.80 -14.53
C ALA A 81 10.17 16.61 -15.50
N LYS A 82 10.20 16.85 -16.80
CA LYS A 82 10.45 15.82 -17.81
C LYS A 82 11.86 15.23 -17.73
N LYS A 83 12.87 16.05 -17.42
CA LYS A 83 14.25 15.59 -17.21
C LYS A 83 14.33 14.65 -16.00
N ILE A 84 13.68 15.01 -14.90
CA ILE A 84 13.60 14.14 -13.70
C ILE A 84 12.88 12.83 -14.02
N LEU A 85 11.80 12.88 -14.77
CA LEU A 85 11.08 11.68 -15.21
C LEU A 85 11.97 10.72 -16.00
N ARG A 86 12.73 11.23 -16.98
CA ARG A 86 13.67 10.39 -17.75
C ARG A 86 14.72 9.73 -16.87
N GLN A 87 15.31 10.51 -15.97
CA GLN A 87 16.29 10.01 -15.01
C GLN A 87 15.68 8.98 -14.05
N ALA A 88 14.44 9.21 -13.62
CA ALA A 88 13.70 8.30 -12.74
C ALA A 88 13.44 6.95 -13.42
N VAL A 89 13.06 6.93 -14.68
CA VAL A 89 12.85 5.69 -15.45
C VAL A 89 14.11 4.85 -15.44
N THR A 90 15.25 5.42 -15.77
CA THR A 90 16.53 4.71 -15.77
C THR A 90 16.93 4.25 -14.37
N ALA A 91 16.90 5.14 -13.38
CA ALA A 91 17.34 4.84 -12.03
C ALA A 91 16.48 3.76 -11.36
N THR A 92 15.15 3.85 -11.50
CA THR A 92 14.25 2.87 -10.90
C THR A 92 14.28 1.53 -11.61
N LEU A 93 14.49 1.49 -12.94
CA LEU A 93 14.68 0.25 -13.66
C LEU A 93 15.97 -0.46 -13.24
N VAL A 94 17.06 0.25 -13.08
CA VAL A 94 18.32 -0.32 -12.58
C VAL A 94 18.13 -0.84 -11.16
N PHE A 95 17.54 -0.06 -10.29
CA PHE A 95 17.27 -0.45 -8.90
C PHE A 95 16.40 -1.70 -8.81
N SER A 96 15.27 -1.72 -9.52
CA SER A 96 14.35 -2.86 -9.50
C SER A 96 14.95 -4.11 -10.18
N SER A 97 15.78 -3.94 -11.18
CA SER A 97 16.51 -5.06 -11.81
C SER A 97 17.51 -5.68 -10.85
N LEU A 98 18.24 -4.87 -10.07
CA LEU A 98 19.14 -5.36 -9.02
C LEU A 98 18.36 -6.08 -7.92
N LEU A 99 17.22 -5.54 -7.49
CA LEU A 99 16.32 -6.22 -6.56
C LEU A 99 15.79 -7.54 -7.13
N ALA A 100 15.44 -7.58 -8.40
CA ALA A 100 14.96 -8.78 -9.09
C ALA A 100 16.02 -9.87 -9.08
N VAL A 101 17.25 -9.54 -9.43
CA VAL A 101 18.39 -10.47 -9.38
C VAL A 101 18.60 -10.99 -7.97
N GLY A 102 18.63 -10.10 -6.96
CA GLY A 102 18.74 -10.48 -5.57
C GLY A 102 17.62 -11.40 -5.10
N GLY A 103 16.37 -11.06 -5.44
CA GLY A 103 15.20 -11.87 -5.12
C GLY A 103 15.23 -13.26 -5.78
N ILE A 104 15.63 -13.36 -7.02
CA ILE A 104 15.79 -14.65 -7.71
C ILE A 104 16.90 -15.50 -7.06
N CYS A 105 18.02 -14.90 -6.69
CA CYS A 105 19.10 -15.58 -6.02
C CYS A 105 18.69 -16.18 -4.66
N ILE A 106 17.88 -15.46 -3.88
CA ILE A 106 17.42 -15.93 -2.56
C ILE A 106 16.18 -16.81 -2.64
N SER A 107 15.49 -16.88 -3.77
CA SER A 107 14.18 -17.54 -3.89
C SER A 107 14.21 -19.02 -3.51
N GLY A 108 15.30 -19.72 -3.83
CA GLY A 108 15.45 -21.12 -3.49
C GLY A 108 15.64 -21.40 -1.99
N MET A 109 16.27 -20.47 -1.27
CA MET A 109 16.56 -20.61 0.16
C MET A 109 15.52 -19.94 1.05
N LEU A 110 14.70 -19.04 0.50
CA LEU A 110 13.76 -18.24 1.27
C LEU A 110 12.73 -19.05 2.04
N PRO A 111 12.08 -20.09 1.48
CA PRO A 111 11.15 -20.91 2.26
C PRO A 111 11.82 -21.62 3.44
N LEU A 112 13.06 -22.04 3.29
CA LEU A 112 13.85 -22.65 4.36
C LEU A 112 14.13 -21.65 5.49
N TRP A 113 14.57 -20.44 5.15
CA TRP A 113 14.85 -19.39 6.11
C TRP A 113 13.60 -18.93 6.88
N LEU A 114 12.44 -19.00 6.24
CA LEU A 114 11.15 -18.64 6.84
C LEU A 114 10.53 -19.81 7.66
N GLY A 115 11.18 -20.95 7.72
CA GLY A 115 10.72 -22.10 8.51
C GLY A 115 9.54 -22.85 7.89
N GLY A 116 9.38 -22.79 6.57
CA GLY A 116 8.32 -23.50 5.86
C GLY A 116 8.50 -25.02 5.85
N ASP A 117 7.38 -25.74 5.78
CA ASP A 117 7.38 -27.18 5.59
C ASP A 117 7.93 -27.54 4.21
N GLU A 118 8.66 -28.64 4.11
CA GLU A 118 9.24 -29.16 2.87
C GLU A 118 8.19 -29.36 1.76
N ALA A 119 6.96 -29.72 2.14
CA ALA A 119 5.85 -29.92 1.22
C ALA A 119 5.47 -28.67 0.41
N ILE A 120 5.76 -27.47 0.92
CA ILE A 120 5.39 -26.18 0.28
C ILE A 120 6.60 -25.42 -0.26
N TRP A 121 7.83 -25.90 -0.10
CA TRP A 121 9.03 -25.18 -0.52
C TRP A 121 9.05 -24.86 -2.00
N ASN A 122 8.72 -25.82 -2.85
CA ASN A 122 8.74 -25.64 -4.31
C ASN A 122 7.75 -24.59 -4.77
N ASP A 123 6.53 -24.61 -4.27
CA ASP A 123 5.50 -23.64 -4.62
C ASP A 123 5.83 -22.25 -4.12
N SER A 124 6.27 -22.13 -2.86
CA SER A 124 6.70 -20.84 -2.30
C SER A 124 7.89 -20.25 -3.03
N SER A 125 8.90 -21.06 -3.32
CA SER A 125 10.09 -20.65 -4.05
C SER A 125 9.75 -20.19 -5.46
N LEU A 126 8.90 -20.93 -6.17
CA LEU A 126 8.48 -20.59 -7.52
C LEU A 126 7.63 -19.32 -7.55
N TYR A 127 6.70 -19.17 -6.61
CA TYR A 127 5.87 -17.98 -6.45
C TYR A 127 6.74 -16.74 -6.27
N PHE A 128 7.67 -16.79 -5.33
CA PHE A 128 8.57 -15.66 -5.05
C PHE A 128 9.53 -15.38 -6.21
N ARG A 129 10.01 -16.40 -6.88
CA ARG A 129 10.90 -16.24 -8.05
C ARG A 129 10.20 -15.54 -9.20
N ILE A 130 8.97 -15.90 -9.51
CA ILE A 130 8.18 -15.23 -10.55
C ILE A 130 7.88 -13.79 -10.14
N PHE A 131 7.50 -13.55 -8.88
CA PHE A 131 7.31 -12.21 -8.34
C PHE A 131 8.57 -11.36 -8.52
N ALA A 132 9.72 -11.86 -8.12
CA ALA A 132 11.01 -11.17 -8.25
C ALA A 132 11.40 -10.89 -9.70
N LEU A 133 11.17 -11.82 -10.60
CA LEU A 133 11.49 -11.67 -12.02
C LEU A 133 10.76 -10.47 -12.66
N PHE A 134 9.54 -10.19 -12.21
CA PHE A 134 8.71 -9.11 -12.74
C PHE A 134 8.69 -7.83 -11.88
N LEU A 135 9.63 -7.71 -10.93
CA LEU A 135 9.79 -6.47 -10.15
C LEU A 135 9.98 -5.22 -10.99
N PRO A 136 10.72 -5.21 -12.12
CA PRO A 136 10.81 -4.04 -12.98
C PRO A 136 9.45 -3.55 -13.50
N ALA A 137 8.52 -4.44 -13.82
CA ALA A 137 7.16 -4.07 -14.21
C ALA A 137 6.38 -3.42 -13.07
N LEU A 138 6.46 -3.97 -11.87
CA LEU A 138 5.90 -3.39 -10.66
C LEU A 138 6.48 -2.00 -10.40
N GLN A 139 7.79 -1.86 -10.51
CA GLN A 139 8.49 -0.58 -10.33
C GLN A 139 8.02 0.49 -11.32
N LEU A 140 7.85 0.13 -12.59
CA LEU A 140 7.32 1.06 -13.60
C LEU A 140 5.87 1.45 -13.32
N ASN A 141 5.07 0.52 -12.83
CA ASN A 141 3.69 0.83 -12.42
C ASN A 141 3.67 1.86 -11.29
N PHE A 142 4.47 1.68 -10.25
CA PHE A 142 4.60 2.66 -9.16
C PHE A 142 5.13 4.00 -9.64
N LEU A 143 6.16 4.00 -10.47
CA LEU A 143 6.76 5.23 -10.99
C LEU A 143 5.77 6.00 -11.84
N ALA A 144 5.18 5.37 -12.83
CA ALA A 144 4.23 6.03 -13.74
C ALA A 144 2.97 6.48 -13.01
N GLY A 145 2.42 5.66 -12.13
CA GLY A 145 1.28 6.04 -11.30
C GLY A 145 1.59 7.22 -10.37
N GLY A 146 2.75 7.20 -9.72
CA GLY A 146 3.24 8.28 -8.86
C GLY A 146 3.44 9.59 -9.63
N MET A 147 4.04 9.52 -10.81
CA MET A 147 4.26 10.69 -11.68
C MET A 147 2.94 11.31 -12.14
N LEU A 148 1.97 10.50 -12.56
CA LEU A 148 0.65 10.97 -12.97
C LEU A 148 -0.10 11.60 -11.79
N ARG A 149 -0.08 10.98 -10.63
CA ARG A 149 -0.69 11.55 -9.41
C ARG A 149 -0.06 12.88 -9.03
N CYS A 150 1.26 12.97 -9.02
CA CYS A 150 2.00 14.19 -8.71
C CYS A 150 1.81 15.29 -9.77
N SER A 151 1.41 14.95 -10.98
CA SER A 151 0.98 15.93 -12.00
C SER A 151 -0.46 16.43 -11.83
N GLY A 152 -1.18 15.90 -10.83
CA GLY A 152 -2.57 16.23 -10.56
C GLY A 152 -3.58 15.32 -11.25
N ASN A 153 -3.13 14.33 -12.01
CA ASN A 153 -4.02 13.35 -12.65
C ASN A 153 -4.19 12.12 -11.77
N MET A 154 -5.26 12.11 -10.97
CA MET A 154 -5.62 10.96 -10.13
C MET A 154 -6.53 9.97 -10.85
N ARG A 155 -7.22 10.38 -11.91
CA ARG A 155 -8.21 9.55 -12.61
C ARG A 155 -7.59 8.42 -13.40
N VAL A 156 -6.56 8.71 -14.19
CA VAL A 156 -5.92 7.69 -15.04
C VAL A 156 -5.26 6.59 -14.21
N PRO A 157 -4.43 6.90 -13.19
CA PRO A 157 -3.90 5.87 -12.31
C PRO A 157 -4.99 5.05 -11.61
N ALA A 158 -6.05 5.69 -11.14
CA ALA A 158 -7.17 5.02 -10.48
C ALA A 158 -7.90 4.07 -11.43
N MET A 159 -8.23 4.53 -12.63
CA MET A 159 -8.91 3.70 -13.64
C MET A 159 -8.06 2.52 -14.07
N LEU A 160 -6.76 2.72 -14.29
CA LEU A 160 -5.84 1.65 -14.66
C LEU A 160 -5.61 0.66 -13.51
N ASN A 161 -5.56 1.10 -12.28
CA ASN A 161 -5.47 0.20 -11.13
C ASN A 161 -6.75 -0.62 -10.92
N ILE A 162 -7.93 -0.03 -11.12
CA ILE A 162 -9.20 -0.76 -11.09
C ILE A 162 -9.24 -1.79 -12.22
N MET A 163 -8.79 -1.41 -13.43
CA MET A 163 -8.66 -2.34 -14.55
C MET A 163 -7.69 -3.49 -14.22
N MET A 164 -6.57 -3.19 -13.55
CA MET A 164 -5.61 -4.19 -13.08
C MET A 164 -6.29 -5.21 -12.15
N CYS A 165 -7.10 -4.74 -11.22
CA CYS A 165 -7.85 -5.62 -10.32
C CYS A 165 -8.79 -6.55 -11.08
N LEU A 166 -9.50 -6.03 -12.06
CA LEU A 166 -10.40 -6.84 -12.91
C LEU A 166 -9.63 -7.85 -13.76
N LEU A 167 -8.53 -7.41 -14.38
CA LEU A 167 -7.67 -8.30 -15.18
C LEU A 167 -7.02 -9.40 -14.34
N ASP A 168 -6.61 -9.07 -13.13
CA ASP A 168 -6.04 -10.05 -12.19
C ASP A 168 -7.05 -11.16 -11.87
N VAL A 169 -8.28 -10.78 -11.56
CA VAL A 169 -9.37 -11.76 -11.32
C VAL A 169 -9.63 -12.62 -12.56
N VAL A 170 -9.68 -12.03 -13.75
CA VAL A 170 -9.91 -12.76 -15.00
C VAL A 170 -8.76 -13.71 -15.31
N PHE A 171 -7.53 -13.24 -15.22
CA PHE A 171 -6.35 -14.08 -15.48
C PHE A 171 -6.22 -15.21 -14.46
N ASN A 172 -6.48 -14.95 -13.19
CA ASN A 172 -6.46 -15.97 -12.16
C ASN A 172 -7.55 -17.03 -12.39
N PHE A 173 -8.75 -16.63 -12.81
CA PHE A 173 -9.80 -17.57 -13.15
C PHE A 173 -9.39 -18.57 -14.23
N PHE A 174 -8.67 -18.13 -15.27
CA PHE A 174 -8.21 -18.99 -16.35
C PHE A 174 -6.90 -19.72 -16.05
N LEU A 175 -6.00 -19.18 -15.25
CA LEU A 175 -4.67 -19.73 -15.01
C LEU A 175 -4.60 -20.66 -13.78
N ILE A 176 -5.34 -20.36 -12.72
CA ILE A 176 -5.29 -21.14 -11.48
C ILE A 176 -5.98 -22.50 -11.67
N PHE A 177 -7.14 -22.51 -12.26
CA PHE A 177 -8.00 -23.69 -12.33
C PHE A 177 -7.83 -24.44 -13.65
N PRO A 178 -8.00 -25.79 -13.64
CA PRO A 178 -8.08 -26.56 -14.89
C PRO A 178 -9.38 -26.28 -15.65
N THR A 179 -9.46 -26.74 -16.89
CA THR A 179 -10.70 -26.70 -17.68
C THR A 179 -11.82 -27.38 -16.91
N ARG A 180 -12.93 -26.65 -16.73
CA ARG A 180 -14.09 -27.11 -15.93
C ARG A 180 -15.40 -26.60 -16.49
N HIS A 181 -16.47 -27.28 -16.11
CA HIS A 181 -17.83 -26.81 -16.36
C HIS A 181 -18.24 -25.81 -15.28
N VAL A 182 -18.71 -24.64 -15.70
CA VAL A 182 -19.18 -23.59 -14.82
C VAL A 182 -20.66 -23.35 -15.11
N GLU A 183 -21.47 -23.36 -14.08
CA GLU A 183 -22.87 -22.98 -14.16
C GLU A 183 -23.05 -21.53 -13.72
N TRP A 184 -23.59 -20.72 -14.61
CA TRP A 184 -23.88 -19.32 -14.31
C TRP A 184 -25.28 -18.97 -14.81
N PHE A 185 -26.14 -18.54 -13.90
CA PHE A 185 -27.56 -18.25 -14.18
C PHE A 185 -28.30 -19.37 -14.91
N GLY A 186 -28.04 -20.62 -14.57
CA GLY A 186 -28.68 -21.80 -15.19
C GLY A 186 -28.10 -22.19 -16.55
N VAL A 187 -27.04 -21.54 -17.01
CA VAL A 187 -26.34 -21.91 -18.24
C VAL A 187 -25.00 -22.56 -17.85
N VAL A 188 -24.83 -23.81 -18.30
CA VAL A 188 -23.59 -24.56 -18.11
C VAL A 188 -22.71 -24.34 -19.33
N PHE A 189 -21.49 -23.83 -19.09
CA PHE A 189 -20.47 -23.68 -20.11
C PHE A 189 -19.12 -24.25 -19.67
N THR A 190 -18.33 -24.66 -20.63
CA THR A 190 -16.97 -25.15 -20.35
C THR A 190 -16.00 -23.97 -20.30
N ALA A 191 -15.48 -23.67 -19.11
CA ALA A 191 -14.45 -22.65 -18.94
C ALA A 191 -13.07 -23.28 -19.19
N PRO A 192 -12.31 -22.82 -20.19
CA PRO A 192 -10.94 -23.28 -20.38
C PRO A 192 -10.07 -22.82 -19.23
N GLY A 193 -9.08 -23.63 -18.85
CA GLY A 193 -8.16 -23.30 -17.77
C GLY A 193 -6.82 -23.99 -17.92
N ALA A 194 -5.74 -23.35 -17.46
CA ALA A 194 -4.38 -23.86 -17.52
C ALA A 194 -4.05 -24.82 -16.38
N GLY A 195 -4.78 -24.77 -15.27
CA GLY A 195 -4.57 -25.66 -14.11
C GLY A 195 -3.23 -25.49 -13.42
N LEU A 196 -2.67 -24.27 -13.41
CA LEU A 196 -1.34 -24.00 -12.87
C LEU A 196 -1.29 -23.84 -11.34
N GLY A 197 -2.44 -23.73 -10.68
CA GLY A 197 -2.51 -23.59 -9.22
C GLY A 197 -1.77 -22.34 -8.71
N VAL A 198 -0.87 -22.51 -7.76
CA VAL A 198 -0.08 -21.41 -7.16
C VAL A 198 0.71 -20.63 -8.22
N LYS A 199 1.32 -21.33 -9.17
CA LYS A 199 2.01 -20.68 -10.30
C LYS A 199 1.06 -19.82 -11.12
N GLY A 200 -0.17 -20.29 -11.34
CA GLY A 200 -1.21 -19.54 -12.04
C GLY A 200 -1.62 -18.27 -11.31
N ALA A 201 -1.67 -18.30 -9.98
CA ALA A 201 -1.99 -17.14 -9.16
C ALA A 201 -0.99 -16.01 -9.35
N ILE A 202 0.30 -16.29 -9.26
CA ILE A 202 1.33 -15.26 -9.46
C ILE A 202 1.43 -14.81 -10.92
N LEU A 203 1.30 -15.72 -11.88
CA LEU A 203 1.29 -15.35 -13.30
C LEU A 203 0.13 -14.44 -13.67
N GLY A 204 -1.06 -14.69 -13.13
CA GLY A 204 -2.23 -13.83 -13.34
C GLY A 204 -2.00 -12.41 -12.81
N THR A 205 -1.50 -12.29 -11.59
CA THR A 205 -1.16 -11.00 -10.98
C THR A 205 -0.10 -10.25 -11.78
N VAL A 206 0.97 -10.94 -12.16
CA VAL A 206 2.07 -10.35 -12.91
C VAL A 206 1.66 -9.91 -14.31
N LEU A 207 0.83 -10.69 -15.02
CA LEU A 207 0.30 -10.30 -16.32
C LEU A 207 -0.60 -9.08 -16.22
N ALA A 208 -1.45 -9.00 -15.20
CA ALA A 208 -2.27 -7.81 -14.93
C ALA A 208 -1.40 -6.58 -14.66
N GLU A 209 -0.34 -6.73 -13.88
CA GLU A 209 0.63 -5.65 -13.63
C GLU A 209 1.38 -5.21 -14.89
N LEU A 210 1.78 -6.14 -15.74
CA LEU A 210 2.44 -5.83 -17.02
C LEU A 210 1.54 -4.98 -17.94
N VAL A 211 0.28 -5.37 -18.08
CA VAL A 211 -0.69 -4.63 -18.88
C VAL A 211 -0.90 -3.23 -18.31
N THR A 212 -1.06 -3.13 -17.00
CA THR A 212 -1.27 -1.86 -16.32
C THR A 212 -0.04 -0.95 -16.38
N ALA A 213 1.15 -1.49 -16.15
CA ALA A 213 2.40 -0.74 -16.27
C ALA A 213 2.62 -0.23 -17.68
N GLY A 214 2.35 -1.06 -18.70
CA GLY A 214 2.41 -0.65 -20.10
C GLY A 214 1.43 0.48 -20.41
N GLY A 215 0.20 0.39 -19.96
CA GLY A 215 -0.83 1.42 -20.13
C GLY A 215 -0.48 2.72 -19.41
N MET A 216 0.01 2.64 -18.18
CA MET A 216 0.46 3.79 -17.40
C MET A 216 1.64 4.50 -18.08
N MET A 217 2.67 3.74 -18.47
CA MET A 217 3.84 4.31 -19.14
C MET A 217 3.49 4.91 -20.50
N TRP A 218 2.64 4.24 -21.27
CA TRP A 218 2.18 4.77 -22.57
C TRP A 218 1.45 6.10 -22.37
N TYR A 219 0.52 6.17 -21.43
CA TYR A 219 -0.20 7.42 -21.14
C TYR A 219 0.73 8.52 -20.65
N LEU A 220 1.61 8.20 -19.71
CA LEU A 220 2.57 9.15 -19.13
C LEU A 220 3.49 9.73 -20.21
N CYS A 221 4.03 8.89 -21.07
CA CYS A 221 5.03 9.30 -22.05
C CYS A 221 4.43 10.04 -23.26
N ARG A 222 3.18 9.73 -23.65
CA ARG A 222 2.57 10.23 -24.89
C ARG A 222 1.37 11.13 -24.70
N ARG A 223 0.59 10.93 -23.66
CA ARG A 223 -0.70 11.61 -23.47
C ARG A 223 -0.74 12.61 -22.33
N SER A 224 0.15 12.49 -21.35
CA SER A 224 0.18 13.41 -20.21
C SER A 224 0.48 14.84 -20.67
N PRO A 225 -0.37 15.83 -20.36
CA PRO A 225 -0.15 17.20 -20.81
C PRO A 225 1.16 17.83 -20.32
N MET A 226 1.61 17.45 -19.13
CA MET A 226 2.76 18.05 -18.44
C MET A 226 4.04 17.22 -18.56
N LEU A 227 3.93 15.91 -18.76
CA LEU A 227 5.07 14.97 -18.65
C LEU A 227 5.36 14.19 -19.93
N LYS A 228 4.60 14.38 -20.99
CA LYS A 228 4.89 13.72 -22.27
C LYS A 228 6.25 14.13 -22.80
N PHE A 229 7.07 13.18 -23.18
CA PHE A 229 8.41 13.43 -23.69
C PHE A 229 8.73 12.66 -24.99
N VAL A 230 7.83 11.84 -25.49
CA VAL A 230 8.02 11.11 -26.74
C VAL A 230 8.10 12.12 -27.89
N GLY A 231 9.17 12.04 -28.67
CA GLY A 231 9.49 12.98 -29.71
C GLY A 231 10.37 14.16 -29.27
N GLU A 232 10.63 14.31 -27.99
CA GLU A 232 11.56 15.32 -27.44
C GLU A 232 12.93 14.69 -27.18
N ARG A 233 13.99 15.47 -27.41
CA ARG A 233 15.36 15.04 -27.12
C ARG A 233 15.68 15.27 -25.64
N GLY A 234 16.35 14.32 -25.01
CA GLY A 234 16.79 14.45 -23.64
C GLY A 234 17.58 13.23 -23.17
N SER A 235 18.41 13.43 -22.14
CA SER A 235 19.23 12.38 -21.56
C SER A 235 18.44 11.57 -20.54
N PHE A 236 18.61 10.24 -20.60
CA PHE A 236 18.10 9.29 -19.58
C PHE A 236 19.14 9.00 -18.48
N LEU A 237 20.35 9.57 -18.58
CA LEU A 237 21.39 9.35 -17.57
C LEU A 237 21.06 10.08 -16.28
N PRO A 238 20.98 9.39 -15.12
CA PRO A 238 20.69 10.01 -13.84
C PRO A 238 21.81 10.98 -13.43
N LYS A 239 21.43 12.18 -12.99
CA LYS A 239 22.37 13.13 -12.41
C LYS A 239 22.53 12.85 -10.91
N ARG A 240 23.71 13.11 -10.40
CA ARG A 240 24.02 12.92 -8.97
C ARG A 240 23.09 13.71 -8.05
N GLU A 241 22.73 14.93 -8.42
CA GLU A 241 21.83 15.78 -7.62
C GLU A 241 20.42 15.16 -7.51
N THR A 242 19.85 14.70 -8.62
CA THR A 242 18.53 14.05 -8.65
C THR A 242 18.54 12.77 -7.82
N LEU A 243 19.57 11.94 -7.97
CA LEU A 243 19.73 10.71 -7.19
C LEU A 243 19.88 11.00 -5.69
N ARG A 244 20.65 12.00 -5.33
CA ARG A 244 20.85 12.38 -3.93
C ARG A 244 19.53 12.81 -3.27
N LYS A 245 18.75 13.64 -3.94
CA LYS A 245 17.42 14.06 -3.46
C LYS A 245 16.48 12.89 -3.34
N SER A 246 16.46 12.00 -4.34
CA SER A 246 15.66 10.80 -4.33
C SER A 246 16.03 9.87 -3.16
N PHE A 247 17.30 9.61 -2.93
CA PHE A 247 17.77 8.83 -1.77
C PHE A 247 17.37 9.44 -0.44
N ARG A 248 17.45 10.75 -0.34
CA ARG A 248 17.06 11.47 0.87
C ARG A 248 15.58 11.28 1.23
N ILE A 249 14.73 11.16 0.22
CA ILE A 249 13.29 10.94 0.40
C ILE A 249 13.00 9.45 0.56
N SER A 250 13.54 8.61 -0.31
CA SER A 250 13.17 7.21 -0.43
C SER A 250 13.78 6.32 0.65
N LEU A 251 15.01 6.58 1.07
CA LEU A 251 15.72 5.72 2.02
C LEU A 251 15.02 5.64 3.38
N PRO A 252 14.61 6.77 4.01
CA PRO A 252 13.83 6.70 5.25
C PRO A 252 12.50 5.95 5.07
N MET A 253 11.81 6.13 3.96
CA MET A 253 10.55 5.44 3.66
C MET A 253 10.76 3.93 3.52
N GLY A 254 11.84 3.51 2.87
CA GLY A 254 12.20 2.09 2.74
C GLY A 254 12.50 1.45 4.09
N PHE A 255 13.29 2.10 4.93
CA PHE A 255 13.57 1.62 6.29
C PHE A 255 12.32 1.58 7.17
N GLU A 256 11.44 2.56 7.07
CA GLU A 256 10.14 2.54 7.76
C GLU A 256 9.32 1.34 7.35
N HIS A 257 9.24 1.05 6.06
CA HIS A 257 8.49 -0.11 5.56
C HIS A 257 9.08 -1.43 6.06
N MET A 258 10.40 -1.55 6.10
CA MET A 258 11.07 -2.69 6.74
C MET A 258 10.70 -2.81 8.22
N ALA A 259 10.67 -1.71 8.94
CA ALA A 259 10.30 -1.68 10.35
C ALA A 259 8.82 -2.09 10.56
N ILE A 260 7.93 -1.66 9.71
CA ILE A 260 6.50 -2.06 9.73
C ILE A 260 6.35 -3.57 9.48
N CYS A 261 7.05 -4.12 8.50
CA CYS A 261 7.05 -5.57 8.24
C CYS A 261 7.59 -6.36 9.44
N GLY A 262 8.67 -5.90 10.04
CA GLY A 262 9.23 -6.49 11.25
C GLY A 262 8.27 -6.42 12.44
N ALA A 263 7.54 -5.33 12.58
CA ALA A 263 6.53 -5.17 13.62
C ALA A 263 5.33 -6.12 13.42
N GLN A 264 4.92 -6.36 12.19
CA GLN A 264 3.87 -7.35 11.89
C GLN A 264 4.29 -8.76 12.30
N ILE A 265 5.54 -9.15 12.03
CA ILE A 265 6.09 -10.43 12.46
C ILE A 265 6.12 -10.50 13.99
N ALA A 266 6.59 -9.45 14.66
CA ALA A 266 6.64 -9.40 16.12
C ALA A 266 5.23 -9.48 16.75
N THR A 267 4.24 -8.83 16.16
CA THR A 267 2.84 -8.93 16.61
C THR A 267 2.31 -10.34 16.44
N THR A 268 2.63 -11.02 15.37
CA THR A 268 2.26 -12.41 15.14
C THR A 268 2.88 -13.33 16.22
N VAL A 269 4.12 -13.09 16.59
CA VAL A 269 4.80 -13.83 17.68
C VAL A 269 4.10 -13.60 19.03
N VAL A 270 3.62 -12.40 19.29
CA VAL A 270 2.87 -12.08 20.53
C VAL A 270 1.49 -12.73 20.53
N VAL A 271 0.82 -12.80 19.39
CA VAL A 271 -0.55 -13.35 19.28
C VAL A 271 -0.55 -14.88 19.24
N ALA A 272 0.45 -15.52 18.66
CA ALA A 272 0.48 -16.96 18.48
C ALA A 272 0.27 -17.78 19.78
N PRO A 273 0.87 -17.42 20.93
CA PRO A 273 0.65 -18.16 22.19
C PRO A 273 -0.76 -18.03 22.76
N LEU A 274 -1.57 -17.10 22.28
CA LEU A 274 -2.92 -16.86 22.77
C LEU A 274 -3.95 -17.90 22.29
N GLY A 275 -3.58 -18.76 21.36
CA GLY A 275 -4.39 -19.87 20.88
C GLY A 275 -5.02 -19.65 19.50
N ILE A 276 -5.67 -20.69 18.99
CA ILE A 276 -6.24 -20.72 17.63
C ILE A 276 -7.39 -19.71 17.47
N VAL A 277 -8.24 -19.59 18.48
CA VAL A 277 -9.37 -18.63 18.46
C VAL A 277 -8.85 -17.19 18.36
N ALA A 278 -7.81 -16.86 19.12
CA ALA A 278 -7.19 -15.53 19.07
C ALA A 278 -6.55 -15.26 17.70
N ILE A 279 -5.82 -16.21 17.14
CA ILE A 279 -5.21 -16.08 15.82
C ILE A 279 -6.26 -15.85 14.73
N ALA A 280 -7.34 -16.61 14.74
CA ALA A 280 -8.43 -16.49 13.78
C ALA A 280 -9.16 -15.14 13.91
N ALA A 281 -9.51 -14.75 15.13
CA ALA A 281 -10.17 -13.46 15.40
C ALA A 281 -9.29 -12.27 14.97
N ASN A 282 -8.01 -12.33 15.25
CA ASN A 282 -7.03 -11.31 14.82
C ASN A 282 -6.99 -11.18 13.30
N SER A 283 -6.93 -12.30 12.60
CA SER A 283 -6.90 -12.30 11.12
C SER A 283 -8.17 -11.68 10.52
N PHE A 284 -9.34 -12.05 10.99
CA PHE A 284 -10.60 -11.49 10.50
C PHE A 284 -10.75 -10.00 10.82
N ALA A 285 -10.33 -9.60 12.01
CA ALA A 285 -10.40 -8.20 12.41
C ALA A 285 -9.43 -7.31 11.61
N ILE A 286 -8.23 -7.78 11.30
CA ILE A 286 -7.28 -7.07 10.43
C ILE A 286 -7.88 -6.81 9.06
N ILE A 287 -8.55 -7.78 8.49
CA ILE A 287 -9.22 -7.68 7.20
C ILE A 287 -10.33 -6.61 7.26
N ALA A 288 -11.18 -6.67 8.27
CA ALA A 288 -12.26 -5.71 8.46
C ALA A 288 -11.74 -4.28 8.66
N GLU A 289 -10.69 -4.11 9.45
CA GLU A 289 -10.04 -2.82 9.68
C GLU A 289 -9.44 -2.24 8.40
N SER A 290 -8.89 -3.07 7.52
CA SER A 290 -8.26 -2.60 6.28
C SER A 290 -9.22 -1.81 5.39
N LEU A 291 -10.49 -2.18 5.33
CA LEU A 291 -11.52 -1.41 4.62
C LEU A 291 -11.75 -0.03 5.24
N CYS A 292 -11.51 0.09 6.54
CA CYS A 292 -11.70 1.34 7.29
C CYS A 292 -10.58 2.35 7.02
N TYR A 293 -9.32 1.91 6.98
CA TYR A 293 -8.20 2.83 6.83
C TYR A 293 -7.77 3.06 5.37
N MET A 294 -8.22 2.29 4.39
CA MET A 294 -7.86 2.51 2.99
C MET A 294 -8.28 3.88 2.44
N PRO A 295 -9.44 4.45 2.77
CA PRO A 295 -9.76 5.83 2.38
C PRO A 295 -8.72 6.85 2.87
N GLY A 296 -8.14 6.65 4.03
CA GLY A 296 -7.07 7.48 4.56
C GLY A 296 -5.84 7.52 3.65
N TYR A 297 -5.43 6.38 3.12
CA TYR A 297 -4.32 6.30 2.16
C TYR A 297 -4.62 7.01 0.84
N GLY A 298 -5.86 6.92 0.34
CA GLY A 298 -6.29 7.68 -0.84
C GLY A 298 -6.20 9.20 -0.63
N ILE A 299 -6.65 9.68 0.51
CA ILE A 299 -6.54 11.10 0.88
C ILE A 299 -5.08 11.51 1.07
N SER A 300 -4.25 10.64 1.62
CA SER A 300 -2.81 10.85 1.77
C SER A 300 -2.11 11.07 0.43
N GLU A 301 -2.46 10.29 -0.59
CA GLU A 301 -1.94 10.50 -1.95
C GLU A 301 -2.33 11.86 -2.52
N ALA A 302 -3.57 12.27 -2.34
CA ALA A 302 -4.04 13.61 -2.72
C ALA A 302 -3.30 14.71 -1.96
N ALA A 303 -3.07 14.54 -0.67
CA ALA A 303 -2.32 15.47 0.17
C ALA A 303 -0.88 15.63 -0.31
N THR A 304 -0.21 14.53 -0.65
CA THR A 304 1.15 14.55 -1.19
C THR A 304 1.22 15.39 -2.48
N THR A 305 0.29 15.24 -3.38
CA THR A 305 0.22 16.01 -4.62
C THR A 305 -0.04 17.49 -4.36
N LEU A 306 -1.06 17.81 -3.59
CA LEU A 306 -1.47 19.20 -3.31
C LEU A 306 -0.37 19.96 -2.57
N VAL A 307 0.21 19.35 -1.56
CA VAL A 307 1.29 19.94 -0.76
C VAL A 307 2.58 20.08 -1.58
N GLY A 308 2.94 19.05 -2.34
CA GLY A 308 4.13 19.08 -3.19
C GLY A 308 4.07 20.18 -4.24
N GLN A 309 2.95 20.31 -4.95
CA GLN A 309 2.75 21.38 -5.94
C GLN A 309 2.70 22.77 -5.29
N SER A 310 2.05 22.91 -4.15
CA SER A 310 2.00 24.18 -3.41
C SER A 310 3.37 24.63 -2.95
N LEU A 311 4.21 23.70 -2.48
CA LEU A 311 5.59 24.01 -2.13
C LEU A 311 6.40 24.44 -3.35
N GLY A 312 6.28 23.74 -4.47
CA GLY A 312 6.93 24.08 -5.73
C GLY A 312 6.54 25.47 -6.23
N ALA A 313 5.28 25.84 -6.09
CA ALA A 313 4.76 27.18 -6.43
C ALA A 313 5.15 28.26 -5.40
N ASN A 314 5.85 27.93 -4.35
CA ASN A 314 6.22 28.83 -3.25
C ASN A 314 5.01 29.49 -2.55
N ARG A 315 3.88 28.77 -2.50
CA ARG A 315 2.64 29.24 -1.86
C ARG A 315 2.45 28.58 -0.51
N ILE A 316 3.20 29.02 0.49
CA ILE A 316 3.23 28.39 1.82
C ILE A 316 1.88 28.48 2.55
N ARG A 317 1.13 29.57 2.39
CA ARG A 317 -0.22 29.70 2.97
C ARG A 317 -1.19 28.68 2.38
N LEU A 318 -1.14 28.47 1.07
CA LEU A 318 -1.96 27.47 0.38
C LEU A 318 -1.56 26.05 0.78
N LEU A 319 -0.26 25.80 0.91
CA LEU A 319 0.28 24.53 1.39
C LEU A 319 -0.28 24.17 2.77
N ARG A 320 -0.23 25.09 3.72
CA ARG A 320 -0.78 24.89 5.06
C ARG A 320 -2.29 24.64 5.05
N ARG A 321 -3.01 25.34 4.20
CA ARG A 321 -4.47 25.15 4.04
C ARG A 321 -4.78 23.75 3.50
N PHE A 322 -4.09 23.30 2.47
CA PHE A 322 -4.28 21.95 1.94
C PHE A 322 -3.87 20.87 2.94
N ALA A 323 -2.79 21.08 3.68
CA ALA A 323 -2.39 20.17 4.75
C ALA A 323 -3.50 20.01 5.80
N ASN A 324 -4.06 21.12 6.28
CA ASN A 324 -5.16 21.08 7.24
C ASN A 324 -6.44 20.48 6.66
N ILE A 325 -6.84 20.87 5.46
CA ILE A 325 -8.04 20.35 4.80
C ILE A 325 -7.96 18.85 4.62
N THR A 326 -6.85 18.34 4.12
CA THR A 326 -6.68 16.90 3.88
C THR A 326 -6.66 16.11 5.17
N VAL A 327 -5.97 16.58 6.19
CA VAL A 327 -5.92 15.90 7.50
C VAL A 327 -7.29 15.87 8.16
N TRP A 328 -8.00 17.00 8.22
CA TRP A 328 -9.34 17.04 8.80
C TRP A 328 -10.35 16.23 8.00
N SER A 329 -10.28 16.25 6.67
CA SER A 329 -11.13 15.42 5.82
C SER A 329 -10.87 13.93 6.06
N GLY A 330 -9.62 13.53 6.18
CA GLY A 330 -9.24 12.16 6.50
C GLY A 330 -9.76 11.72 7.88
N MET A 331 -9.59 12.56 8.89
CA MET A 331 -10.10 12.31 10.25
C MET A 331 -11.62 12.16 10.25
N LEU A 332 -12.34 13.01 9.53
CA LEU A 332 -13.80 12.93 9.44
C LEU A 332 -14.26 11.65 8.75
N ILE A 333 -13.70 11.34 7.59
CA ILE A 333 -14.09 10.17 6.81
C ILE A 333 -13.76 8.87 7.55
N MET A 334 -12.55 8.73 8.07
CA MET A 334 -12.18 7.54 8.85
C MET A 334 -12.91 7.48 10.18
N GLY A 335 -13.23 8.61 10.80
CA GLY A 335 -14.08 8.66 12.00
C GLY A 335 -15.49 8.13 11.73
N VAL A 336 -16.10 8.51 10.63
CA VAL A 336 -17.40 7.99 10.18
C VAL A 336 -17.30 6.49 9.88
N MET A 337 -16.27 6.08 9.16
CA MET A 337 -16.03 4.66 8.87
C MET A 337 -15.80 3.85 10.14
N GLY A 338 -15.08 4.39 11.11
CA GLY A 338 -14.88 3.78 12.43
C GLY A 338 -16.18 3.65 13.21
N ALA A 339 -17.04 4.66 13.20
CA ALA A 339 -18.36 4.59 13.80
C ALA A 339 -19.25 3.53 13.15
N LEU A 340 -19.24 3.46 11.83
CA LEU A 340 -19.95 2.40 11.07
C LEU A 340 -19.40 1.01 11.39
N MET A 341 -18.09 0.87 11.48
CA MET A 341 -17.44 -0.38 11.86
C MET A 341 -17.82 -0.81 13.27
N TYR A 342 -17.87 0.12 14.21
CA TYR A 342 -18.30 -0.17 15.59
C TYR A 342 -19.73 -0.70 15.64
N VAL A 343 -20.66 -0.05 14.96
CA VAL A 343 -22.07 -0.44 14.93
C VAL A 343 -22.27 -1.74 14.13
N ALA A 344 -21.57 -1.89 13.03
CA ALA A 344 -21.71 -3.05 12.12
C ALA A 344 -20.76 -4.21 12.45
N ALA A 345 -19.94 -4.12 13.50
CA ALA A 345 -18.99 -5.17 13.85
C ALA A 345 -19.60 -6.58 13.95
N PRO A 346 -20.79 -6.79 14.58
CA PRO A 346 -21.42 -8.10 14.61
C PRO A 346 -21.73 -8.66 13.24
N GLN A 347 -22.21 -7.83 12.31
CA GLN A 347 -22.55 -8.22 10.95
C GLN A 347 -21.29 -8.51 10.12
N ILE A 348 -20.27 -7.67 10.24
CA ILE A 348 -18.99 -7.82 9.52
C ILE A 348 -18.31 -9.13 9.90
N ILE A 349 -18.10 -9.37 11.18
CA ILE A 349 -17.48 -10.60 11.67
C ILE A 349 -18.38 -11.81 11.48
N GLY A 350 -19.70 -11.63 11.60
CA GLY A 350 -20.68 -12.69 11.40
C GLY A 350 -20.70 -13.26 9.97
N VAL A 351 -20.41 -12.45 8.97
CA VAL A 351 -20.26 -12.91 7.58
C VAL A 351 -18.96 -13.70 7.38
N MET A 352 -17.93 -13.38 8.14
CA MET A 352 -16.60 -13.99 7.99
C MET A 352 -16.49 -15.36 8.64
N THR A 353 -17.19 -15.59 9.75
CA THR A 353 -17.10 -16.83 10.51
C THR A 353 -18.41 -17.22 11.17
N PRO A 354 -18.80 -18.51 11.15
CA PRO A 354 -19.93 -19.02 11.91
C PRO A 354 -19.58 -19.39 13.36
N VAL A 355 -18.28 -19.45 13.70
CA VAL A 355 -17.82 -19.87 15.03
C VAL A 355 -18.05 -18.74 16.04
N GLU A 356 -18.87 -19.01 17.06
CA GLU A 356 -19.30 -17.99 18.01
C GLU A 356 -18.17 -17.40 18.86
N GLU A 357 -17.21 -18.22 19.30
CA GLU A 357 -16.07 -17.78 20.10
C GLU A 357 -15.19 -16.79 19.32
N ILE A 358 -14.89 -17.10 18.06
CA ILE A 358 -14.12 -16.24 17.15
C ILE A 358 -14.89 -14.97 16.87
N ARG A 359 -16.20 -15.08 16.63
CA ARG A 359 -17.09 -13.95 16.38
C ARG A 359 -17.12 -12.99 17.57
N THR A 360 -17.32 -13.47 18.77
CA THR A 360 -17.37 -12.66 19.98
C THR A 360 -16.07 -11.89 20.22
N LEU A 361 -14.94 -12.58 20.13
CA LEU A 361 -13.63 -11.96 20.30
C LEU A 361 -13.33 -10.96 19.17
N GLY A 362 -13.64 -11.31 17.93
CA GLY A 362 -13.46 -10.45 16.77
C GLY A 362 -14.26 -9.16 16.86
N ILE A 363 -15.50 -9.22 17.32
CA ILE A 363 -16.34 -8.05 17.53
C ILE A 363 -15.75 -7.12 18.60
N GLU A 364 -15.31 -7.67 19.71
CA GLU A 364 -14.72 -6.91 20.81
C GLU A 364 -13.45 -6.16 20.38
N ILE A 365 -12.51 -6.85 19.72
CA ILE A 365 -11.25 -6.24 19.28
C ILE A 365 -11.48 -5.19 18.18
N LEU A 366 -12.41 -5.44 17.27
CA LEU A 366 -12.75 -4.49 16.21
C LEU A 366 -13.36 -3.21 16.77
N ARG A 367 -14.19 -3.32 17.81
CA ARG A 367 -14.76 -2.17 18.51
C ARG A 367 -13.72 -1.37 19.29
N ILE A 368 -12.72 -2.02 19.86
CA ILE A 368 -11.59 -1.33 20.50
C ILE A 368 -10.87 -0.44 19.48
N GLU A 369 -10.59 -0.97 18.31
CA GLU A 369 -9.88 -0.24 17.26
C GLU A 369 -10.67 0.91 16.67
N ALA A 370 -11.99 0.80 16.59
CA ALA A 370 -12.85 1.84 16.03
C ALA A 370 -12.66 3.21 16.67
N PHE A 371 -12.29 3.29 17.94
CA PHE A 371 -12.01 4.55 18.64
C PHE A 371 -10.72 5.23 18.16
N ALA A 372 -9.79 4.50 17.60
CA ALA A 372 -8.51 5.03 17.13
C ALA A 372 -8.55 5.51 15.67
N GLU A 373 -9.59 5.21 14.91
CA GLU A 373 -9.66 5.50 13.47
C GLU A 373 -9.45 6.98 13.11
N PRO A 374 -10.05 7.98 13.80
CA PRO A 374 -9.77 9.39 13.50
C PRO A 374 -8.31 9.77 13.69
N MET A 375 -7.68 9.30 14.75
CA MET A 375 -6.27 9.58 15.02
C MET A 375 -5.34 8.81 14.09
N PHE A 376 -5.74 7.62 13.70
CA PHE A 376 -5.03 6.88 12.65
C PHE A 376 -5.05 7.64 11.32
N ALA A 377 -6.20 8.21 10.94
CA ALA A 377 -6.33 9.08 9.78
C ALA A 377 -5.38 10.29 9.87
N ALA A 378 -5.30 10.92 11.02
CA ALA A 378 -4.38 12.04 11.24
C ALA A 378 -2.93 11.65 10.95
N SER A 379 -2.49 10.50 11.42
CA SER A 379 -1.13 10.01 11.17
C SER A 379 -0.90 9.66 9.70
N ILE A 380 -1.82 8.97 9.05
CA ILE A 380 -1.70 8.56 7.64
C ILE A 380 -1.63 9.79 6.72
N VAL A 381 -2.57 10.71 6.87
CA VAL A 381 -2.67 11.88 5.97
C VAL A 381 -1.54 12.88 6.25
N ALA A 382 -1.20 13.12 7.51
CA ALA A 382 -0.07 13.99 7.87
C ALA A 382 1.26 13.42 7.33
N TYR A 383 1.44 12.10 7.37
CA TYR A 383 2.59 11.47 6.74
C TYR A 383 2.66 11.79 5.23
N GLY A 384 1.54 11.69 4.53
CA GLY A 384 1.43 12.08 3.13
C GLY A 384 1.78 13.55 2.88
N VAL A 385 1.38 14.45 3.77
CA VAL A 385 1.75 15.87 3.73
C VAL A 385 3.27 16.04 3.86
N PHE A 386 3.91 15.36 4.81
CA PHE A 386 5.34 15.44 5.00
C PHE A 386 6.13 14.85 3.83
N VAL A 387 5.65 13.77 3.25
CA VAL A 387 6.20 13.19 2.01
C VAL A 387 6.10 14.19 0.85
N GLY A 388 5.00 14.90 0.72
CA GLY A 388 4.80 15.94 -0.30
C GLY A 388 5.80 17.07 -0.23
N VAL A 389 6.26 17.41 0.97
CA VAL A 389 7.35 18.39 1.18
C VAL A 389 8.74 17.78 0.91
N GLY A 390 8.85 16.46 0.95
CA GLY A 390 10.12 15.73 0.86
C GLY A 390 10.79 15.47 2.20
N ASN A 391 10.11 15.80 3.30
CA ASN A 391 10.58 15.54 4.66
C ASN A 391 10.08 14.18 5.13
N THR A 392 10.84 13.13 4.88
CA THR A 392 10.45 11.75 5.19
C THR A 392 11.22 11.15 6.37
N PHE A 393 12.39 11.70 6.71
CA PHE A 393 13.23 11.14 7.76
C PHE A 393 12.57 11.20 9.14
N VAL A 394 12.14 12.38 9.56
CA VAL A 394 11.53 12.54 10.89
C VAL A 394 10.18 11.83 11.01
N PRO A 395 9.27 11.93 10.02
CA PRO A 395 8.02 11.16 10.06
C PRO A 395 8.26 9.64 10.08
N SER A 396 9.22 9.14 9.35
CA SER A 396 9.56 7.71 9.35
C SER A 396 10.12 7.27 10.72
N LEU A 397 10.93 8.11 11.33
CA LEU A 397 11.45 7.88 12.69
C LEU A 397 10.32 7.93 13.73
N MET A 398 9.36 8.82 13.58
CA MET A 398 8.18 8.91 14.45
C MET A 398 7.32 7.63 14.35
N ASN A 399 7.08 7.13 13.15
CA ASN A 399 6.36 5.87 12.94
C ASN A 399 7.12 4.68 13.55
N PHE A 400 8.41 4.59 13.31
CA PHE A 400 9.25 3.55 13.89
C PHE A 400 9.19 3.57 15.41
N GLY A 401 9.43 4.71 16.03
CA GLY A 401 9.41 4.88 17.49
C GLY A 401 8.05 4.58 18.08
N SER A 402 6.97 4.98 17.44
CA SER A 402 5.61 4.71 17.87
C SER A 402 5.26 3.22 17.81
N ILE A 403 5.54 2.57 16.68
CA ILE A 403 5.20 1.16 16.49
C ILE A 403 6.05 0.26 17.39
N TRP A 404 7.35 0.41 17.37
CA TRP A 404 8.27 -0.43 18.14
C TRP A 404 8.33 -0.06 19.62
N GLY A 405 8.30 1.22 19.93
CA GLY A 405 8.41 1.70 21.32
C GLY A 405 7.12 1.64 22.11
N VAL A 406 5.99 1.93 21.50
CA VAL A 406 4.69 2.00 22.19
C VAL A 406 3.85 0.75 21.89
N ARG A 407 3.56 0.46 20.64
CA ARG A 407 2.65 -0.64 20.28
C ARG A 407 3.16 -2.00 20.74
N LEU A 408 4.38 -2.37 20.34
CA LEU A 408 4.94 -3.69 20.66
C LEU A 408 5.22 -3.85 22.14
N THR A 409 5.70 -2.82 22.79
CA THR A 409 5.95 -2.84 24.25
C THR A 409 4.67 -3.03 25.01
N LEU A 410 3.62 -2.27 24.72
CA LEU A 410 2.31 -2.41 25.36
C LEU A 410 1.64 -3.73 25.01
N ALA A 411 1.75 -4.19 23.77
CA ALA A 411 1.20 -5.49 23.36
C ALA A 411 1.84 -6.64 24.14
N ALA A 412 3.16 -6.64 24.26
CA ALA A 412 3.89 -7.64 25.04
C ALA A 412 3.54 -7.60 26.53
N TRP A 413 3.27 -6.42 27.07
CA TRP A 413 2.89 -6.26 28.48
C TRP A 413 1.44 -6.63 28.74
N LEU A 414 0.51 -6.27 27.86
CA LEU A 414 -0.94 -6.50 28.03
C LEU A 414 -1.41 -7.88 27.58
N ALA A 415 -0.72 -8.52 26.64
CA ALA A 415 -1.14 -9.81 26.11
C ALA A 415 -1.26 -10.92 27.17
N PRO A 416 -0.33 -11.06 28.15
CA PRO A 416 -0.45 -12.10 29.18
C PRO A 416 -1.67 -11.96 30.10
N THR A 417 -2.15 -10.74 30.30
CA THR A 417 -3.27 -10.46 31.22
C THR A 417 -4.61 -10.31 30.51
N MET A 418 -4.62 -9.70 29.32
CA MET A 418 -5.84 -9.38 28.58
C MET A 418 -6.01 -10.22 27.29
N GLY A 419 -5.00 -10.99 26.92
CA GLY A 419 -5.02 -11.76 25.68
C GLY A 419 -5.04 -10.87 24.44
N LEU A 420 -5.79 -11.28 23.41
CA LEU A 420 -5.89 -10.54 22.16
C LEU A 420 -6.49 -9.14 22.36
N ARG A 421 -7.40 -8.95 23.31
CA ARG A 421 -7.94 -7.64 23.66
C ARG A 421 -6.84 -6.67 24.09
N GLY A 422 -5.86 -7.15 24.83
CA GLY A 422 -4.68 -6.36 25.24
C GLY A 422 -3.81 -5.94 24.07
N VAL A 423 -3.60 -6.82 23.10
CA VAL A 423 -2.84 -6.51 21.88
C VAL A 423 -3.53 -5.40 21.06
N TRP A 424 -4.84 -5.52 20.88
CA TRP A 424 -5.60 -4.50 20.12
C TRP A 424 -5.78 -3.20 20.91
N LEU A 425 -5.87 -3.26 22.23
CA LEU A 425 -5.85 -2.06 23.07
C LEU A 425 -4.49 -1.34 22.96
N ALA A 426 -3.39 -2.07 22.95
CA ALA A 426 -2.07 -1.52 22.72
C ALA A 426 -1.97 -0.82 21.36
N MET A 427 -2.53 -1.43 20.32
CA MET A 427 -2.61 -0.83 18.99
C MET A 427 -3.46 0.44 18.99
N CYS A 428 -4.61 0.43 19.63
CA CYS A 428 -5.48 1.60 19.77
C CYS A 428 -4.76 2.76 20.47
N ILE A 429 -4.12 2.51 21.60
CA ILE A 429 -3.35 3.52 22.35
C ILE A 429 -2.21 4.06 21.49
N GLU A 430 -1.49 3.20 20.80
CA GLU A 430 -0.38 3.61 19.95
C GLU A 430 -0.87 4.47 18.77
N LEU A 431 -1.96 4.10 18.11
CA LEU A 431 -2.52 4.88 17.00
C LEU A 431 -2.98 6.27 17.47
N CYS A 432 -3.59 6.36 18.64
CA CYS A 432 -3.93 7.64 19.24
C CYS A 432 -2.68 8.48 19.56
N PHE A 433 -1.66 7.87 20.13
CA PHE A 433 -0.37 8.51 20.39
C PHE A 433 0.29 9.01 19.12
N ARG A 434 0.34 8.16 18.09
CA ARG A 434 0.90 8.50 16.78
C ARG A 434 0.15 9.67 16.14
N GLY A 435 -1.17 9.66 16.18
CA GLY A 435 -1.99 10.76 15.70
C GLY A 435 -1.66 12.07 16.39
N VAL A 436 -1.51 12.05 17.71
CA VAL A 436 -1.15 13.24 18.51
C VAL A 436 0.21 13.81 18.11
N ILE A 437 1.23 12.97 18.01
CA ILE A 437 2.59 13.45 17.65
C ILE A 437 2.65 13.96 16.21
N PHE A 438 1.92 13.35 15.28
CA PHE A 438 1.84 13.83 13.90
C PHE A 438 1.09 15.16 13.79
N LEU A 439 -0.01 15.33 14.50
CA LEU A 439 -0.74 16.61 14.56
C LEU A 439 0.12 17.70 15.20
N ALA A 440 0.81 17.40 16.30
CA ALA A 440 1.71 18.35 16.95
C ALA A 440 2.79 18.84 16.00
N ARG A 441 3.42 17.92 15.23
CA ARG A 441 4.39 18.29 14.21
C ARG A 441 3.78 19.10 13.08
N LEU A 442 2.60 18.72 12.61
CA LEU A 442 1.89 19.43 11.54
C LEU A 442 1.64 20.89 11.91
N TRP A 443 1.15 21.13 13.12
CA TRP A 443 0.82 22.48 13.58
C TRP A 443 2.02 23.31 14.06
N SER A 444 3.14 22.66 14.36
CA SER A 444 4.39 23.38 14.68
C SER A 444 4.95 24.16 13.48
N GLY A 445 4.65 23.72 12.27
CA GLY A 445 5.13 24.34 11.03
C GLY A 445 6.63 24.13 10.73
N ASN A 446 7.37 23.46 11.60
CA ASN A 446 8.83 23.26 11.47
C ASN A 446 9.24 22.22 10.42
N TRP A 447 8.29 21.68 9.68
CA TRP A 447 8.50 20.66 8.65
C TRP A 447 8.55 21.25 7.24
N ILE A 448 8.26 22.53 7.06
CA ILE A 448 8.19 23.19 5.75
C ILE A 448 9.56 23.75 5.38
N TYR A 449 10.26 23.06 4.50
CA TYR A 449 11.51 23.52 3.91
C TYR A 449 11.65 23.00 2.47
N LYS A 450 12.36 23.73 1.65
CA LYS A 450 12.67 23.30 0.28
C LYS A 450 13.82 22.31 0.28
N LEU A 451 13.72 21.29 -0.58
CA LEU A 451 14.80 20.34 -0.86
C LEU A 451 15.95 20.98 -1.62
#